data_a40e3f3ed9c4dcbb8575baf5f9cb03c5
#
_entry.id   a40e3f3ed9c4dcbb8575baf5f9cb03c5
#
_cell.length_a   1.000
_cell.length_b   1.000
_cell.length_c   1.000
_cell.angle_alpha   90.00
_cell.angle_beta   90.00
_cell.angle_gamma   90.00
#
_symmetry.space_group_name_H-M   'P 1'
#
loop_
_entity.id
_entity.type
_entity.pdbx_description
1 polymer ?
#
loop_
_entity_poly.entity_id
_entity_poly.type
_entity_poly.pdbx_seq_one_letter_code
_entity_poly.pdbx_strand_id
1 'polypeptide(L)'
;TYDYPALIRKQVYDQLMNDYEVICVIGTLDPNIESMKYIGIQELIINEGQNAIEIYFGKYMKKEQMEIFEKNILRNFTLSNVMNNLTILNPDKLLEHVAKAIDHLQNILHKRFKNRTCFGLYVHICCLVERLVTRQAISNFTDQDFKEKHQEFIDQVNISMKEVKTYYN
;
A
#
# COMPACT_ATOMS: atom_id res chain seq x y z
N THR A 1 6.71 6.05 -11.17
CA THR A 1 6.12 7.26 -11.80
C THR A 1 7.06 7.74 -12.87
N TYR A 2 6.73 7.45 -14.11
CA TYR A 2 7.44 8.05 -15.23
C TYR A 2 6.86 9.45 -15.43
N ASP A 3 7.66 10.47 -15.15
CA ASP A 3 7.31 11.85 -15.44
C ASP A 3 7.53 12.09 -16.93
N TYR A 4 6.56 11.65 -17.75
CA TYR A 4 6.59 11.89 -19.17
C TYR A 4 6.42 13.39 -19.46
N PRO A 5 7.21 13.98 -20.34
CA PRO A 5 6.92 15.32 -20.86
C PRO A 5 5.46 15.44 -21.32
N ALA A 6 4.84 16.59 -21.15
CA ALA A 6 3.41 16.78 -21.42
C ALA A 6 2.99 16.34 -22.84
N LEU A 7 3.88 16.51 -23.83
CA LEU A 7 3.65 16.07 -25.21
C LEU A 7 3.58 14.55 -25.34
N ILE A 8 4.48 13.81 -24.67
CA ILE A 8 4.50 12.34 -24.71
C ILE A 8 3.29 11.79 -23.97
N ARG A 9 2.89 12.40 -22.85
CA ARG A 9 1.67 12.05 -22.12
C ARG A 9 0.45 12.14 -23.03
N LYS A 10 0.29 13.25 -23.75
CA LYS A 10 -0.83 13.44 -24.68
C LYS A 10 -0.84 12.37 -25.77
N GLN A 11 0.27 12.08 -26.40
CA GLN A 11 0.37 11.05 -27.45
C GLN A 11 -0.02 9.66 -26.93
N VAL A 12 0.45 9.29 -25.74
CA VAL A 12 0.09 8.01 -25.10
C VAL A 12 -1.41 7.94 -24.82
N TYR A 13 -2.02 9.02 -24.32
CA TYR A 13 -3.46 9.06 -24.06
C TYR A 13 -4.29 9.02 -25.34
N ASP A 14 -3.88 9.77 -26.36
CA ASP A 14 -4.55 9.76 -27.66
C ASP A 14 -4.53 8.34 -28.28
N GLN A 15 -3.40 7.64 -28.18
CA GLN A 15 -3.26 6.26 -28.63
C GLN A 15 -4.16 5.31 -27.81
N LEU A 16 -4.14 5.42 -26.48
CA LEU A 16 -4.98 4.58 -25.61
C LEU A 16 -6.48 4.78 -25.89
N MET A 17 -6.89 6.02 -26.15
CA MET A 17 -8.29 6.32 -26.47
C MET A 17 -8.71 5.81 -27.84
N ASN A 18 -7.77 5.70 -28.79
CA ASN A 18 -8.05 5.11 -30.09
C ASN A 18 -8.13 3.58 -30.04
N ASP A 19 -7.31 2.95 -29.18
CA ASP A 19 -7.19 1.49 -29.12
C ASP A 19 -8.14 0.84 -28.10
N TYR A 20 -8.64 1.62 -27.10
CA TYR A 20 -9.42 1.11 -25.98
C TYR A 20 -10.56 2.06 -25.58
N GLU A 21 -11.62 1.48 -25.01
CA GLU A 21 -12.62 2.24 -24.28
C GLU A 21 -12.05 2.61 -22.89
N VAL A 22 -11.54 3.84 -22.75
CA VAL A 22 -10.96 4.32 -21.49
C VAL A 22 -12.05 4.80 -20.55
N ILE A 23 -12.24 4.09 -19.44
CA ILE A 23 -13.27 4.39 -18.43
C ILE A 23 -12.84 5.55 -17.54
N CYS A 24 -11.58 5.54 -17.07
CA CYS A 24 -10.99 6.58 -16.23
C CYS A 24 -9.46 6.47 -16.20
N VAL A 25 -8.84 7.50 -15.66
CA VAL A 25 -7.41 7.50 -15.31
C VAL A 25 -7.27 7.52 -13.80
N ILE A 26 -6.44 6.63 -13.25
CA ILE A 26 -6.11 6.59 -11.82
C ILE A 26 -4.65 7.02 -11.66
N GLY A 27 -4.40 7.99 -10.80
CA GLY A 27 -3.05 8.49 -10.60
C GLY A 27 -2.88 9.37 -9.37
N THR A 28 -1.65 9.82 -9.15
CA THR A 28 -1.32 10.79 -8.08
C THR A 28 -1.52 12.23 -8.51
N LEU A 29 -1.51 12.50 -9.83
CA LEU A 29 -1.69 13.81 -10.42
C LEU A 29 -2.71 13.72 -11.52
N ASP A 30 -3.62 14.72 -11.57
CA ASP A 30 -4.60 14.85 -12.64
C ASP A 30 -3.88 15.20 -13.96
N PRO A 31 -4.07 14.40 -15.03
CA PRO A 31 -3.48 14.69 -16.33
C PRO A 31 -4.16 15.88 -17.05
N ASN A 32 -5.26 16.43 -16.51
CA ASN A 32 -6.07 17.51 -17.09
C ASN A 32 -6.54 17.22 -18.51
N ILE A 33 -7.09 16.03 -18.73
CA ILE A 33 -7.66 15.64 -20.02
C ILE A 33 -9.19 15.75 -19.92
N GLU A 34 -9.78 16.74 -20.60
CA GLU A 34 -11.22 17.08 -20.49
C GLU A 34 -12.17 15.90 -20.79
N SER A 35 -11.73 14.96 -21.64
CA SER A 35 -12.56 13.81 -22.04
C SER A 35 -12.45 12.61 -21.11
N MET A 36 -11.58 12.66 -20.09
CA MET A 36 -11.30 11.53 -19.18
C MET A 36 -11.68 11.83 -17.74
N LYS A 37 -12.35 10.87 -17.13
CA LYS A 37 -12.56 10.91 -15.68
C LYS A 37 -11.25 10.61 -14.96
N TYR A 38 -10.78 11.52 -14.12
CA TYR A 38 -9.65 11.29 -13.23
C TYR A 38 -10.14 10.87 -11.85
N ILE A 39 -9.44 9.91 -11.26
CA ILE A 39 -9.66 9.45 -9.88
C ILE A 39 -8.31 9.47 -9.18
N GLY A 40 -8.21 10.25 -8.12
CA GLY A 40 -7.01 10.30 -7.29
C GLY A 40 -6.78 8.96 -6.58
N ILE A 41 -5.58 8.39 -6.69
CA ILE A 41 -5.25 7.12 -6.03
C ILE A 41 -5.44 7.20 -4.50
N GLN A 42 -5.23 8.38 -3.91
CA GLN A 42 -5.48 8.63 -2.50
C GLN A 42 -6.97 8.54 -2.15
N GLU A 43 -7.86 8.96 -3.06
CA GLU A 43 -9.29 8.84 -2.88
C GLU A 43 -9.74 7.38 -2.80
N LEU A 44 -9.15 6.52 -3.63
CA LEU A 44 -9.46 5.10 -3.64
C LEU A 44 -8.95 4.36 -2.39
N ILE A 45 -7.83 4.80 -1.81
CA ILE A 45 -7.16 4.09 -0.71
C ILE A 45 -7.52 4.69 0.65
N ILE A 46 -7.66 6.01 0.75
CA ILE A 46 -7.70 6.74 2.03
C ILE A 46 -9.11 7.15 2.42
N ASN A 47 -10.03 7.31 1.47
CA ASN A 47 -11.39 7.75 1.76
C ASN A 47 -12.20 6.67 2.51
N GLU A 48 -12.47 6.95 3.78
CA GLU A 48 -13.04 6.00 4.74
C GLU A 48 -14.59 5.89 4.65
N GLY A 49 -15.25 6.72 3.89
CA GLY A 49 -16.70 6.88 4.00
C GLY A 49 -17.54 6.04 3.04
N GLN A 50 -17.01 5.64 1.92
CA GLN A 50 -17.70 4.84 0.91
C GLN A 50 -16.68 3.96 0.21
N ASN A 51 -17.07 2.76 -0.19
CA ASN A 51 -16.23 1.92 -1.02
C ASN A 51 -16.10 2.58 -2.42
N ALA A 52 -15.12 3.48 -2.54
CA ALA A 52 -14.92 4.26 -3.77
C ALA A 52 -14.73 3.34 -4.99
N ILE A 53 -14.08 2.19 -4.80
CA ILE A 53 -13.90 1.19 -5.85
C ILE A 53 -15.25 0.65 -6.30
N GLU A 54 -16.16 0.31 -5.39
CA GLU A 54 -17.49 -0.17 -5.73
C GLU A 54 -18.31 0.90 -6.45
N ILE A 55 -18.24 2.16 -6.02
CA ILE A 55 -18.95 3.28 -6.66
C ILE A 55 -18.47 3.50 -8.09
N TYR A 56 -17.16 3.49 -8.31
CA TYR A 56 -16.60 3.78 -9.63
C TYR A 56 -16.61 2.58 -10.57
N PHE A 57 -16.40 1.37 -10.03
CA PHE A 57 -16.14 0.17 -10.83
C PHE A 57 -17.18 -0.94 -10.68
N GLY A 58 -18.14 -0.82 -9.76
CA GLY A 58 -19.12 -1.87 -9.47
C GLY A 58 -19.97 -2.30 -10.67
N LYS A 59 -20.17 -1.40 -11.65
CA LYS A 59 -20.87 -1.75 -12.90
C LYS A 59 -19.97 -2.44 -13.95
N TYR A 60 -18.66 -2.40 -13.80
CA TYR A 60 -17.68 -2.95 -14.73
C TYR A 60 -17.00 -4.21 -14.22
N MET A 61 -16.96 -4.41 -12.90
CA MET A 61 -16.22 -5.48 -12.25
C MET A 61 -17.11 -6.27 -11.29
N LYS A 62 -16.87 -7.59 -11.20
CA LYS A 62 -17.45 -8.42 -10.15
C LYS A 62 -16.72 -8.17 -8.83
N LYS A 63 -17.37 -8.55 -7.71
CA LYS A 63 -16.85 -8.33 -6.36
C LYS A 63 -15.42 -8.89 -6.17
N GLU A 64 -15.19 -10.11 -6.64
CA GLU A 64 -13.88 -10.76 -6.54
C GLU A 64 -12.79 -10.01 -7.34
N GLN A 65 -13.16 -9.45 -8.50
CA GLN A 65 -12.25 -8.64 -9.32
C GLN A 65 -11.93 -7.30 -8.64
N MET A 66 -12.93 -6.69 -7.99
CA MET A 66 -12.74 -5.45 -7.23
C MET A 66 -11.79 -5.66 -6.04
N GLU A 67 -11.91 -6.77 -5.32
CA GLU A 67 -11.02 -7.10 -4.19
C GLU A 67 -9.56 -7.28 -4.65
N ILE A 68 -9.34 -7.95 -5.79
CA ILE A 68 -8.00 -8.10 -6.39
C ILE A 68 -7.45 -6.74 -6.84
N PHE A 69 -8.29 -5.94 -7.48
CA PHE A 69 -7.94 -4.62 -7.96
C PHE A 69 -7.54 -3.68 -6.82
N GLU A 70 -8.32 -3.66 -5.73
CA GLU A 70 -8.04 -2.90 -4.51
C GLU A 70 -6.70 -3.27 -3.89
N LYS A 71 -6.43 -4.57 -3.74
CA LYS A 71 -5.15 -5.07 -3.23
C LYS A 71 -3.97 -4.63 -4.12
N ASN A 72 -4.14 -4.72 -5.44
CA ASN A 72 -3.09 -4.32 -6.37
C ASN A 72 -2.82 -2.81 -6.35
N ILE A 73 -3.87 -1.97 -6.27
CA ILE A 73 -3.71 -0.53 -6.12
C ILE A 73 -2.97 -0.21 -4.83
N LEU A 74 -3.43 -0.76 -3.70
CA LEU A 74 -2.80 -0.55 -2.40
C LEU A 74 -1.33 -0.97 -2.42
N ARG A 75 -1.03 -2.16 -2.97
CA ARG A 75 0.33 -2.66 -3.09
C ARG A 75 1.21 -1.73 -3.94
N ASN A 76 0.78 -1.37 -5.14
CA ASN A 76 1.57 -0.56 -6.05
C ASN A 76 1.78 0.87 -5.53
N PHE A 77 0.77 1.45 -4.90
CA PHE A 77 0.89 2.76 -4.26
C PHE A 77 1.85 2.73 -3.07
N THR A 78 1.76 1.68 -2.24
CA THR A 78 2.70 1.47 -1.13
C THR A 78 4.12 1.31 -1.65
N LEU A 79 4.32 0.46 -2.66
CA LEU A 79 5.62 0.23 -3.26
C LEU A 79 6.25 1.52 -3.77
N SER A 80 5.50 2.33 -4.50
CA SER A 80 5.97 3.65 -4.99
C SER A 80 6.42 4.59 -3.86
N ASN A 81 5.75 4.54 -2.70
CA ASN A 81 6.14 5.35 -1.55
C ASN A 81 7.34 4.77 -0.78
N VAL A 82 7.45 3.44 -0.71
CA VAL A 82 8.54 2.76 0.01
C VAL A 82 9.85 2.82 -0.77
N MET A 83 9.81 2.70 -2.10
CA MET A 83 11.00 2.70 -2.96
C MET A 83 11.92 3.91 -2.75
N ASN A 84 11.35 5.08 -2.46
CA ASN A 84 12.13 6.29 -2.22
C ASN A 84 12.79 6.34 -0.83
N ASN A 85 12.41 5.45 0.07
CA ASN A 85 12.86 5.40 1.46
C ASN A 85 13.77 4.22 1.77
N LEU A 86 13.88 3.26 0.85
CA LEU A 86 14.77 2.10 1.01
C LEU A 86 16.03 2.29 0.16
N THR A 87 17.18 1.95 0.74
CA THR A 87 18.48 2.12 0.09
C THR A 87 19.20 0.80 -0.16
N ILE A 88 18.96 -0.21 0.67
CA ILE A 88 19.70 -1.48 0.65
C ILE A 88 18.76 -2.65 0.32
N LEU A 89 17.57 -2.67 0.94
CA LEU A 89 16.64 -3.78 0.80
C LEU A 89 15.84 -3.70 -0.51
N ASN A 90 15.52 -4.87 -1.07
CA ASN A 90 14.63 -4.93 -2.24
C ASN A 90 13.19 -4.59 -1.80
N PRO A 91 12.58 -3.49 -2.30
CA PRO A 91 11.28 -3.03 -1.84
C PRO A 91 10.15 -4.02 -2.10
N ASP A 92 10.16 -4.71 -3.25
CA ASP A 92 9.12 -5.67 -3.61
C ASP A 92 9.09 -6.87 -2.67
N LYS A 93 10.26 -7.45 -2.39
CA LYS A 93 10.38 -8.61 -1.49
C LYS A 93 10.04 -8.23 -0.06
N LEU A 94 10.54 -7.07 0.39
CA LEU A 94 10.24 -6.60 1.73
C LEU A 94 8.76 -6.34 1.92
N LEU A 95 8.12 -5.65 0.97
CA LEU A 95 6.69 -5.39 1.03
C LEU A 95 5.86 -6.68 1.01
N GLU A 96 6.28 -7.68 0.23
CA GLU A 96 5.61 -8.99 0.20
C GLU A 96 5.65 -9.67 1.59
N HIS A 97 6.82 -9.70 2.25
CA HIS A 97 6.95 -10.30 3.57
C HIS A 97 6.16 -9.54 4.63
N VAL A 98 6.20 -8.21 4.58
CA VAL A 98 5.42 -7.35 5.50
C VAL A 98 3.92 -7.52 5.28
N ALA A 99 3.47 -7.61 4.02
CA ALA A 99 2.06 -7.82 3.71
C ALA A 99 1.55 -9.17 4.25
N LYS A 100 2.32 -10.25 4.08
CA LYS A 100 2.00 -11.57 4.67
C LYS A 100 1.91 -11.50 6.20
N ALA A 101 2.84 -10.78 6.84
CA ALA A 101 2.84 -10.63 8.30
C ALA A 101 1.62 -9.84 8.79
N ILE A 102 1.21 -8.79 8.08
CA ILE A 102 0.00 -8.01 8.41
C ILE A 102 -1.27 -8.85 8.18
N ASP A 103 -1.35 -9.61 7.09
CA ASP A 103 -2.46 -10.52 6.84
C ASP A 103 -2.56 -11.59 7.93
N HIS A 104 -1.43 -12.12 8.38
CA HIS A 104 -1.39 -13.07 9.51
C HIS A 104 -1.87 -12.40 10.80
N LEU A 105 -1.43 -11.19 11.11
CA LEU A 105 -1.90 -10.43 12.27
C LEU A 105 -3.41 -10.18 12.23
N GLN A 106 -3.95 -9.79 11.09
CA GLN A 106 -5.39 -9.61 10.90
C GLN A 106 -6.17 -10.90 11.18
N ASN A 107 -5.61 -12.05 10.77
CA ASN A 107 -6.23 -13.36 11.03
C ASN A 107 -6.19 -13.73 12.52
N ILE A 108 -5.05 -13.49 13.21
CA ILE A 108 -4.93 -13.72 14.67
C ILE A 108 -5.93 -12.83 15.44
N LEU A 109 -6.05 -11.57 15.04
CA LEU A 109 -6.93 -10.61 15.69
C LEU A 109 -8.41 -10.79 15.31
N HIS A 110 -8.72 -11.65 14.33
CA HIS A 110 -10.06 -11.77 13.73
C HIS A 110 -10.64 -10.42 13.28
N LYS A 111 -9.77 -9.53 12.79
CA LYS A 111 -10.12 -8.14 12.43
C LYS A 111 -9.48 -7.72 11.13
N ARG A 112 -10.27 -7.16 10.23
CA ARG A 112 -9.75 -6.53 9.00
C ARG A 112 -9.39 -5.09 9.27
N PHE A 113 -8.16 -4.71 8.87
CA PHE A 113 -7.73 -3.32 8.92
C PHE A 113 -8.23 -2.57 7.69
N LYS A 114 -8.49 -1.30 7.88
CA LYS A 114 -8.81 -0.39 6.78
C LYS A 114 -7.58 -0.19 5.89
N ASN A 115 -7.77 0.08 4.60
CA ASN A 115 -6.70 0.29 3.63
C ASN A 115 -5.70 1.36 4.08
N ARG A 116 -6.19 2.47 4.65
CA ARG A 116 -5.36 3.51 5.25
C ARG A 116 -4.42 2.98 6.34
N THR A 117 -4.94 2.12 7.21
CA THR A 117 -4.15 1.48 8.28
C THR A 117 -3.11 0.54 7.68
N CYS A 118 -3.52 -0.31 6.73
CA CYS A 118 -2.60 -1.22 6.03
C CYS A 118 -1.48 -0.45 5.33
N PHE A 119 -1.82 0.62 4.59
CA PHE A 119 -0.84 1.48 3.93
C PHE A 119 0.18 2.05 4.91
N GLY A 120 -0.30 2.65 6.01
CA GLY A 120 0.57 3.20 7.05
C GLY A 120 1.49 2.14 7.65
N LEU A 121 0.94 0.96 8.00
CA LEU A 121 1.73 -0.14 8.55
C LEU A 121 2.76 -0.67 7.56
N TYR A 122 2.42 -0.83 6.28
CA TYR A 122 3.36 -1.26 5.25
C TYR A 122 4.55 -0.31 5.15
N VAL A 123 4.30 0.99 5.01
CA VAL A 123 5.36 2.00 4.90
C VAL A 123 6.23 2.01 6.16
N HIS A 124 5.62 2.10 7.34
CA HIS A 124 6.35 2.19 8.60
C HIS A 124 7.18 0.93 8.91
N ILE A 125 6.62 -0.26 8.68
CA ILE A 125 7.34 -1.51 8.96
C ILE A 125 8.46 -1.72 7.94
N CYS A 126 8.25 -1.43 6.65
CA CYS A 126 9.32 -1.51 5.66
C CYS A 126 10.49 -0.58 6.02
N CYS A 127 10.21 0.67 6.37
CA CYS A 127 11.24 1.62 6.82
C CYS A 127 11.91 1.18 8.13
N LEU A 128 11.15 0.58 9.06
CA LEU A 128 11.70 0.06 10.31
C LEU A 128 12.68 -1.09 10.05
N VAL A 129 12.31 -2.05 9.20
CA VAL A 129 13.19 -3.19 8.85
C VAL A 129 14.49 -2.70 8.21
N GLU A 130 14.41 -1.76 7.25
CA GLU A 130 15.61 -1.13 6.66
C GLU A 130 16.51 -0.52 7.74
N ARG A 131 15.95 0.24 8.68
CA ARG A 131 16.71 0.87 9.77
C ARG A 131 17.33 -0.15 10.71
N LEU A 132 16.66 -1.26 10.98
CA LEU A 132 17.21 -2.34 11.80
C LEU A 132 18.39 -3.01 11.10
N VAL A 133 18.26 -3.35 9.83
CA VAL A 133 19.32 -3.97 9.02
C VAL A 133 20.52 -3.02 8.88
N THR A 134 20.28 -1.72 8.71
CA THR A 134 21.35 -0.70 8.63
C THR A 134 21.89 -0.27 9.98
N ARG A 135 21.46 -0.90 11.09
CA ARG A 135 21.86 -0.59 12.48
C ARG A 135 21.54 0.87 12.89
N GLN A 136 20.50 1.45 12.31
CA GLN A 136 20.00 2.79 12.64
C GLN A 136 18.80 2.72 13.60
N ALA A 137 18.72 1.67 14.41
CA ALA A 137 17.66 1.51 15.39
C ALA A 137 17.76 2.58 16.48
N ILE A 138 16.61 3.09 16.91
CA ILE A 138 16.53 3.97 18.07
C ILE A 138 16.72 3.09 19.30
N SER A 139 17.90 3.21 19.96
CA SER A 139 18.17 2.59 21.24
C SER A 139 17.49 3.42 22.33
N ASN A 140 16.89 2.79 23.32
CA ASN A 140 16.40 3.39 24.57
C ASN A 140 14.92 3.84 24.63
N PHE A 141 14.06 3.42 23.70
CA PHE A 141 12.64 3.55 23.95
C PHE A 141 12.08 2.27 24.59
N THR A 142 11.87 2.29 25.89
CA THR A 142 11.19 1.21 26.62
C THR A 142 10.03 1.82 27.39
N ASP A 143 8.83 1.69 26.88
CA ASP A 143 7.61 2.02 27.63
C ASP A 143 7.15 0.75 28.34
N GLN A 144 7.55 0.63 29.60
CA GLN A 144 7.25 -0.53 30.44
C GLN A 144 5.74 -0.65 30.72
N ASP A 145 5.10 0.50 30.96
CA ASP A 145 3.65 0.54 31.22
C ASP A 145 2.85 0.08 30.00
N PHE A 146 3.31 0.46 28.80
CA PHE A 146 2.69 0.01 27.55
C PHE A 146 2.85 -1.50 27.38
N LYS A 147 4.02 -2.05 27.64
CA LYS A 147 4.27 -3.49 27.53
C LYS A 147 3.39 -4.29 28.46
N GLU A 148 3.29 -3.89 29.73
CA GLU A 148 2.46 -4.59 30.71
C GLU A 148 0.99 -4.56 30.35
N LYS A 149 0.47 -3.42 29.88
CA LYS A 149 -0.91 -3.27 29.48
C LYS A 149 -1.29 -4.00 28.19
N HIS A 150 -0.34 -4.22 27.29
CA HIS A 150 -0.61 -4.73 25.94
C HIS A 150 0.17 -6.01 25.61
N GLN A 151 0.58 -6.78 26.62
CA GLN A 151 1.43 -7.96 26.43
C GLN A 151 0.86 -8.96 25.44
N GLU A 152 -0.43 -9.28 25.54
CA GLU A 152 -1.10 -10.20 24.62
C GLU A 152 -1.03 -9.72 23.16
N PHE A 153 -1.29 -8.43 22.93
CA PHE A 153 -1.18 -7.85 21.58
C PHE A 153 0.26 -7.87 21.07
N ILE A 154 1.23 -7.59 21.93
CA ILE A 154 2.67 -7.66 21.59
C ILE A 154 3.05 -9.08 21.19
N ASP A 155 2.55 -10.10 21.89
CA ASP A 155 2.81 -11.50 21.58
C ASP A 155 2.22 -11.88 20.22
N GLN A 156 1.00 -11.45 19.92
CA GLN A 156 0.36 -11.64 18.61
C GLN A 156 1.13 -10.96 17.47
N VAL A 157 1.62 -9.73 17.68
CA VAL A 157 2.51 -9.04 16.73
C VAL A 157 3.81 -9.82 16.55
N ASN A 158 4.43 -10.28 17.63
CA ASN A 158 5.67 -11.06 17.57
C ASN A 158 5.49 -12.36 16.78
N ILE A 159 4.36 -13.05 16.95
CA ILE A 159 4.03 -14.25 16.18
C ILE A 159 3.89 -13.91 14.69
N SER A 160 3.14 -12.85 14.36
CA SER A 160 2.89 -12.46 12.98
C SER A 160 4.15 -12.00 12.25
N MET A 161 5.08 -11.33 12.96
CA MET A 161 6.34 -10.79 12.42
C MET A 161 7.51 -11.79 12.44
N LYS A 162 7.28 -13.02 12.88
CA LYS A 162 8.36 -14.03 13.03
C LYS A 162 9.13 -14.27 11.73
N GLU A 163 8.43 -14.41 10.62
CA GLU A 163 9.03 -14.65 9.31
C GLU A 163 9.88 -13.46 8.86
N VAL A 164 9.36 -12.23 8.99
CA VAL A 164 10.09 -10.99 8.70
C VAL A 164 11.36 -10.91 9.53
N LYS A 165 11.27 -11.15 10.84
CA LYS A 165 12.43 -11.16 11.74
C LYS A 165 13.47 -12.19 11.34
N THR A 166 13.05 -13.40 10.98
CA THR A 166 13.98 -14.47 10.59
C THR A 166 14.71 -14.18 9.30
N TYR A 167 14.03 -13.50 8.34
CA TYR A 167 14.61 -13.24 7.03
C TYR A 167 15.55 -12.04 7.00
N TYR A 168 15.30 -11.03 7.85
CA TYR A 168 16.05 -9.76 7.85
C TYR A 168 16.93 -9.56 9.08
N ASN A 169 17.17 -10.59 9.88
CA ASN A 169 17.99 -10.53 11.10
C ASN A 169 19.49 -10.70 10.84
#